data_ebb0996e7bdc295e157af8111dc7bd89
#
_entry.id   ebb0996e7bdc295e157af8111dc7bd89
#
_cell.length_a   1.000
_cell.length_b   1.000
_cell.length_c   1.000
_cell.angle_alpha   90.00
_cell.angle_beta   90.00
_cell.angle_gamma   90.00
#
_symmetry.space_group_name_H-M   'P 1'
#
loop_
_entity.id
_entity.type
_entity.pdbx_description
1 polymer ?
#
loop_
_entity_poly.entity_id
_entity_poly.type
_entity_poly.pdbx_seq_one_letter_code
_entity_poly.pdbx_strand_id
1 'polypeptide(L)'
;LIAMKDELKPEEIIENPWKDRAEIAGVSLERFLEVALILNQKKVIGRFSTFLEHVKPSQTGKRVTRFNGLFHWAVPKGREIEAGGEVGRHHCMTHAYWREGGPEFGNVNIMGVVHGSEKETVLSHKAAIDQHLKETGIPVSYTNVFWGGRSEIKPSEISPQIYHEWHRSHASS
;
A
#
# COMPACT_ATOMS: atom_id res chain seq x y z
N LEU A 1 6.39 -6.19 -19.16
CA LEU A 1 6.12 -5.42 -17.92
C LEU A 1 4.65 -5.07 -17.76
N ILE A 2 3.98 -4.55 -18.81
CA ILE A 2 2.57 -4.16 -18.72
C ILE A 2 1.71 -5.36 -18.36
N ALA A 3 1.81 -6.47 -19.09
CA ALA A 3 1.04 -7.68 -18.81
C ALA A 3 1.32 -8.32 -17.44
N MET A 4 2.51 -8.07 -16.87
CA MET A 4 2.87 -8.54 -15.52
C MET A 4 2.35 -7.62 -14.41
N LYS A 5 2.01 -6.39 -14.74
CA LYS A 5 1.58 -5.39 -13.78
C LYS A 5 0.09 -5.50 -13.45
N ASP A 6 -0.70 -6.02 -14.38
CA ASP A 6 -2.13 -6.22 -14.14
C ASP A 6 -2.35 -7.23 -13.03
N GLU A 7 -3.25 -6.91 -12.12
CA GLU A 7 -3.62 -7.80 -11.03
C GLU A 7 -4.24 -9.09 -11.58
N LEU A 8 -3.81 -10.22 -11.05
CA LEU A 8 -4.46 -11.49 -11.29
C LEU A 8 -5.78 -11.52 -10.53
N LYS A 9 -6.87 -11.81 -11.23
CA LYS A 9 -8.16 -12.04 -10.59
C LYS A 9 -8.13 -13.35 -9.80
N PRO A 10 -9.00 -13.52 -8.80
CA PRO A 10 -9.04 -14.75 -8.01
C PRO A 10 -9.17 -16.03 -8.85
N GLU A 11 -9.94 -15.98 -9.94
CA GLU A 11 -10.11 -17.08 -10.87
C GLU A 11 -8.89 -17.36 -11.77
N GLU A 12 -7.98 -16.41 -11.88
CA GLU A 12 -6.69 -16.55 -12.60
C GLU A 12 -5.57 -17.14 -11.72
N ILE A 13 -5.80 -17.27 -10.41
CA ILE A 13 -4.85 -17.91 -9.48
C ILE A 13 -5.07 -19.42 -9.54
N ILE A 14 -4.62 -20.01 -10.62
CA ILE A 14 -4.68 -21.42 -10.95
C ILE A 14 -3.26 -21.99 -11.06
N GLU A 15 -3.14 -23.24 -11.48
CA GLU A 15 -1.85 -23.94 -11.63
C GLU A 15 -0.82 -23.19 -12.47
N ASN A 16 -1.28 -22.44 -13.48
CA ASN A 16 -0.41 -21.64 -14.34
C ASN A 16 -0.97 -20.26 -14.66
N PRO A 17 -0.89 -19.32 -13.69
CA PRO A 17 -1.52 -18.01 -13.81
C PRO A 17 -0.88 -17.08 -14.86
N TRP A 18 0.29 -17.48 -15.39
CA TRP A 18 1.04 -16.64 -16.33
C TRP A 18 0.72 -16.93 -17.79
N LYS A 19 -0.03 -17.98 -18.09
CA LYS A 19 -0.35 -18.37 -19.45
C LYS A 19 -1.12 -17.28 -20.18
N ASP A 20 -2.21 -16.80 -19.61
CA ASP A 20 -3.02 -15.75 -20.19
C ASP A 20 -2.27 -14.43 -20.32
N ARG A 21 -1.37 -14.16 -19.37
CA ARG A 21 -0.50 -12.97 -19.41
C ARG A 21 0.53 -13.04 -20.52
N ALA A 22 1.05 -14.23 -20.82
CA ALA A 22 1.94 -14.45 -21.96
C ALA A 22 1.21 -14.26 -23.29
N GLU A 23 -0.03 -14.76 -23.40
CA GLU A 23 -0.89 -14.56 -24.58
C GLU A 23 -1.19 -13.08 -24.80
N ILE A 24 -1.57 -12.33 -23.76
CA ILE A 24 -1.78 -10.87 -23.82
C ILE A 24 -0.51 -10.15 -24.28
N ALA A 25 0.66 -10.61 -23.84
CA ALA A 25 1.96 -10.06 -24.26
C ALA A 25 2.39 -10.51 -25.67
N GLY A 26 1.64 -11.41 -26.32
CA GLY A 26 1.95 -11.92 -27.66
C GLY A 26 3.20 -12.80 -27.72
N VAL A 27 3.55 -13.50 -26.62
CA VAL A 27 4.73 -14.37 -26.52
C VAL A 27 4.37 -15.74 -25.93
N SER A 28 5.26 -16.72 -26.12
CA SER A 28 5.11 -18.00 -25.44
C SER A 28 5.26 -17.86 -23.92
N LEU A 29 4.64 -18.74 -23.15
CA LEU A 29 4.78 -18.78 -21.69
C LEU A 29 6.25 -18.90 -21.28
N GLU A 30 7.03 -19.75 -21.96
CA GLU A 30 8.45 -19.93 -21.71
C GLU A 30 9.21 -18.60 -21.86
N ARG A 31 8.97 -17.88 -22.96
CA ARG A 31 9.59 -16.57 -23.19
C ARG A 31 9.15 -15.52 -22.17
N PHE A 32 7.88 -15.55 -21.77
CA PHE A 32 7.36 -14.65 -20.74
C PHE A 32 8.08 -14.85 -19.41
N LEU A 33 8.23 -16.11 -18.96
CA LEU A 33 8.90 -16.43 -17.70
C LEU A 33 10.40 -16.15 -17.76
N GLU A 34 11.06 -16.43 -18.88
CA GLU A 34 12.47 -16.06 -19.09
C GLU A 34 12.69 -14.55 -18.92
N VAL A 35 11.88 -13.74 -19.58
CA VAL A 35 11.95 -12.28 -19.47
C VAL A 35 11.65 -11.81 -18.06
N ALA A 36 10.67 -12.42 -17.38
CA ALA A 36 10.34 -12.13 -15.99
C ALA A 36 11.53 -12.37 -15.06
N LEU A 37 12.22 -13.49 -15.25
CA LEU A 37 13.42 -13.84 -14.48
C LEU A 37 14.55 -12.81 -14.71
N ILE A 38 14.80 -12.44 -15.97
CA ILE A 38 15.80 -11.40 -16.31
C ILE A 38 15.45 -10.06 -15.63
N LEU A 39 14.19 -9.64 -15.66
CA LEU A 39 13.74 -8.41 -15.03
C LEU A 39 13.88 -8.47 -13.51
N ASN A 40 13.61 -9.62 -12.91
CA ASN A 40 13.80 -9.82 -11.47
C ASN A 40 15.29 -9.76 -11.09
N GLN A 41 16.18 -10.41 -11.86
CA GLN A 41 17.63 -10.35 -11.65
C GLN A 41 18.17 -8.93 -11.77
N LYS A 42 17.64 -8.14 -12.72
CA LYS A 42 17.99 -6.73 -12.91
C LYS A 42 17.36 -5.80 -11.86
N LYS A 43 16.63 -6.33 -10.89
CA LYS A 43 15.90 -5.55 -9.86
C LYS A 43 14.88 -4.56 -10.43
N VAL A 44 14.41 -4.78 -11.65
CA VAL A 44 13.28 -4.05 -12.25
C VAL A 44 11.96 -4.48 -11.60
N ILE A 45 11.85 -5.77 -11.28
CA ILE A 45 10.76 -6.31 -10.48
C ILE A 45 11.20 -6.28 -9.02
N GLY A 46 10.54 -5.48 -8.19
CA GLY A 46 10.87 -5.35 -6.78
C GLY A 46 10.41 -6.52 -5.93
N ARG A 47 9.17 -6.97 -6.15
CA ARG A 47 8.59 -8.14 -5.51
C ARG A 47 7.33 -8.59 -6.24
N PHE A 48 7.00 -9.86 -6.09
CA PHE A 48 5.65 -10.37 -6.29
C PHE A 48 4.98 -10.54 -4.93
N SER A 49 3.75 -10.08 -4.82
CA SER A 49 2.96 -10.23 -3.60
C SER A 49 1.49 -10.36 -3.92
N THR A 50 0.78 -11.10 -3.08
CA THR A 50 -0.67 -11.15 -3.10
C THR A 50 -1.21 -9.92 -2.40
N PHE A 51 -2.14 -9.22 -3.03
CA PHE A 51 -2.90 -8.13 -2.42
C PHE A 51 -4.25 -8.66 -1.97
N LEU A 52 -4.55 -8.56 -0.69
CA LEU A 52 -5.86 -8.89 -0.14
C LEU A 52 -6.74 -7.63 -0.16
N GLU A 53 -7.79 -7.64 -0.98
CA GLU A 53 -8.80 -6.58 -0.97
C GLU A 53 -9.76 -6.73 0.24
N HIS A 54 -9.19 -6.68 1.43
CA HIS A 54 -9.87 -6.94 2.69
C HIS A 54 -11.03 -5.97 3.02
N VAL A 55 -11.09 -4.83 2.34
CA VAL A 55 -12.16 -3.82 2.49
C VAL A 55 -13.36 -4.11 1.57
N LYS A 56 -13.15 -4.82 0.47
CA LYS A 56 -14.24 -5.24 -0.43
C LYS A 56 -15.03 -6.40 0.20
N PRO A 57 -16.35 -6.44 0.00
CA PRO A 57 -17.13 -7.61 0.40
C PRO A 57 -16.65 -8.86 -0.34
N SER A 58 -16.48 -9.97 0.36
CA SER A 58 -16.32 -11.28 -0.27
C SER A 58 -17.59 -11.68 -1.06
N GLN A 59 -17.52 -12.77 -1.79
CA GLN A 59 -18.70 -13.35 -2.46
C GLN A 59 -19.86 -13.65 -1.49
N THR A 60 -19.55 -13.87 -0.21
CA THR A 60 -20.55 -14.06 0.85
C THR A 60 -21.01 -12.76 1.50
N GLY A 61 -20.62 -11.60 0.99
CA GLY A 61 -20.95 -10.28 1.52
C GLY A 61 -20.18 -9.88 2.78
N LYS A 62 -19.30 -10.73 3.30
CA LYS A 62 -18.48 -10.41 4.48
C LYS A 62 -17.27 -9.56 4.08
N ARG A 63 -16.98 -8.55 4.89
CA ARG A 63 -15.73 -7.77 4.83
C ARG A 63 -14.82 -8.19 5.98
N VAL A 64 -13.54 -8.35 5.71
CA VAL A 64 -12.54 -8.67 6.74
C VAL A 64 -12.29 -7.43 7.60
N THR A 65 -12.17 -6.26 6.96
CA THR A 65 -12.03 -4.97 7.64
C THR A 65 -12.98 -3.94 7.05
N ARG A 66 -13.31 -2.91 7.84
CA ARG A 66 -14.20 -1.80 7.42
C ARG A 66 -13.50 -0.47 7.47
N PHE A 67 -12.51 -0.33 8.37
CA PHE A 67 -11.82 0.92 8.64
C PHE A 67 -10.36 0.78 8.29
N ASN A 68 -9.88 1.70 7.48
CA ASN A 68 -8.49 1.83 7.08
C ASN A 68 -7.99 3.17 7.61
N GLY A 69 -7.22 3.12 8.69
CA GLY A 69 -6.64 4.29 9.34
C GLY A 69 -5.22 4.54 8.86
N LEU A 70 -4.96 5.72 8.32
CA LEU A 70 -3.62 6.23 8.07
C LEU A 70 -3.25 7.16 9.23
N PHE A 71 -2.37 6.70 10.07
CA PHE A 71 -1.87 7.43 11.23
C PHE A 71 -0.67 8.29 10.84
N HIS A 72 -0.65 9.50 11.34
CA HIS A 72 0.39 10.48 11.07
C HIS A 72 1.04 10.99 12.34
N TRP A 73 2.36 11.16 12.31
CA TRP A 73 3.13 11.79 13.37
C TRP A 73 4.19 12.71 12.79
N ALA A 74 4.40 13.84 13.43
CA ALA A 74 5.54 14.71 13.18
C ALA A 74 6.49 14.60 14.38
N VAL A 75 7.66 14.00 14.13
CA VAL A 75 8.73 13.84 15.12
C VAL A 75 9.92 14.71 14.75
N PRO A 76 10.83 15.06 15.71
CA PRO A 76 12.00 15.84 15.41
C PRO A 76 12.87 15.21 14.33
N LYS A 77 13.48 16.05 13.51
CA LYS A 77 14.45 15.62 12.50
C LYS A 77 15.61 14.87 13.17
N GLY A 78 15.96 13.73 12.59
CA GLY A 78 16.97 12.82 13.11
C GLY A 78 16.43 11.74 14.05
N ARG A 79 15.13 11.79 14.45
CA ARG A 79 14.48 10.76 15.27
C ARG A 79 13.53 9.86 14.46
N GLU A 80 13.50 10.01 13.13
CA GLU A 80 12.52 9.33 12.27
C GLU A 80 12.70 7.82 12.27
N ILE A 81 13.93 7.33 12.22
CA ILE A 81 14.22 5.88 12.21
C ILE A 81 13.83 5.24 13.53
N GLU A 82 14.13 5.90 14.64
CA GLU A 82 13.76 5.45 15.98
C GLU A 82 12.24 5.43 16.13
N ALA A 83 11.58 6.55 15.81
CA ALA A 83 10.13 6.66 15.89
C ALA A 83 9.41 5.66 14.96
N GLY A 84 9.90 5.49 13.74
CA GLY A 84 9.39 4.51 12.79
C GLY A 84 9.52 3.08 13.30
N GLY A 85 10.63 2.76 13.98
CA GLY A 85 10.85 1.48 14.64
C GLY A 85 9.87 1.25 15.79
N GLU A 86 9.67 2.26 16.65
CA GLU A 86 8.72 2.15 17.77
C GLU A 86 7.28 2.04 17.29
N VAL A 87 6.87 2.81 16.28
CA VAL A 87 5.55 2.69 15.64
C VAL A 87 5.38 1.31 14.98
N GLY A 88 6.37 0.88 14.21
CA GLY A 88 6.30 -0.35 13.39
C GLY A 88 6.25 -1.65 14.21
N ARG A 89 6.70 -1.65 15.47
CA ARG A 89 6.66 -2.86 16.31
C ARG A 89 5.28 -3.17 16.91
N HIS A 90 4.31 -2.26 16.79
CA HIS A 90 2.94 -2.55 17.24
C HIS A 90 2.27 -3.56 16.31
N HIS A 91 1.68 -4.62 16.87
CA HIS A 91 1.10 -5.74 16.12
C HIS A 91 -0.04 -5.34 15.18
N CYS A 92 -0.72 -4.23 15.45
CA CYS A 92 -1.80 -3.70 14.60
C CYS A 92 -1.27 -2.97 13.35
N MET A 93 0.02 -2.64 13.32
CA MET A 93 0.62 -1.87 12.25
C MET A 93 0.91 -2.76 11.04
N THR A 94 0.24 -2.51 9.93
CA THR A 94 0.48 -3.24 8.67
C THR A 94 1.61 -2.65 7.85
N HIS A 95 1.78 -1.32 7.94
CA HIS A 95 2.85 -0.58 7.27
C HIS A 95 3.28 0.59 8.15
N ALA A 96 4.57 0.84 8.20
CA ALA A 96 5.14 2.04 8.77
C ALA A 96 6.08 2.68 7.73
N TYR A 97 5.97 3.98 7.53
CA TYR A 97 6.71 4.72 6.53
C TYR A 97 7.37 5.95 7.15
N TRP A 98 8.59 6.22 6.72
CA TRP A 98 9.17 7.53 6.81
C TRP A 98 8.97 8.28 5.49
N ARG A 99 8.50 9.53 5.57
CA ARG A 99 8.34 10.45 4.45
C ARG A 99 8.68 11.85 4.91
N GLU A 100 9.26 12.66 4.04
CA GLU A 100 9.35 14.10 4.30
C GLU A 100 8.01 14.75 3.94
N GLY A 101 7.31 15.23 4.96
CA GLY A 101 6.16 16.11 4.82
C GLY A 101 6.62 17.56 4.85
N GLY A 102 6.00 18.41 4.05
CA GLY A 102 6.22 19.85 4.10
C GLY A 102 5.42 20.53 5.21
N PRO A 103 5.65 21.83 5.44
CA PRO A 103 4.91 22.62 6.42
C PRO A 103 3.40 22.57 6.20
N GLU A 104 2.94 22.47 4.97
CA GLU A 104 1.55 22.33 4.55
C GLU A 104 0.87 21.06 5.08
N PHE A 105 1.65 20.04 5.47
CA PHE A 105 1.18 18.80 6.08
C PHE A 105 1.59 18.68 7.57
N GLY A 106 1.85 19.80 8.25
CA GLY A 106 2.25 19.79 9.66
C GLY A 106 3.62 19.16 9.91
N ASN A 107 4.49 19.12 8.92
CA ASN A 107 5.81 18.46 8.95
C ASN A 107 5.74 16.97 9.31
N VAL A 108 4.64 16.30 8.99
CA VAL A 108 4.49 14.86 9.20
C VAL A 108 5.63 14.11 8.50
N ASN A 109 6.31 13.24 9.23
CA ASN A 109 7.43 12.47 8.71
C ASN A 109 7.35 10.97 9.04
N ILE A 110 6.42 10.57 9.93
CA ILE A 110 6.11 9.16 10.19
C ILE A 110 4.65 8.91 9.87
N MET A 111 4.39 7.85 9.14
CA MET A 111 3.04 7.40 8.77
C MET A 111 2.92 5.91 9.04
N GLY A 112 1.73 5.48 9.46
CA GLY A 112 1.43 4.08 9.69
C GLY A 112 0.03 3.72 9.25
N VAL A 113 -0.16 2.49 8.78
CA VAL A 113 -1.46 1.99 8.31
C VAL A 113 -1.95 0.90 9.25
N VAL A 114 -3.18 1.08 9.71
CA VAL A 114 -3.90 0.12 10.56
C VAL A 114 -5.26 -0.18 9.96
N HIS A 115 -5.63 -1.45 9.97
CA HIS A 115 -6.92 -1.92 9.49
C HIS A 115 -7.73 -2.50 10.64
N GLY A 116 -9.04 -2.25 10.66
CA GLY A 116 -9.93 -2.79 11.68
C GLY A 116 -11.36 -2.99 11.22
N SER A 117 -12.09 -3.81 11.94
CA SER A 117 -13.53 -3.99 11.76
C SER A 117 -14.34 -2.91 12.46
N GLU A 118 -13.80 -2.35 13.54
CA GLU A 118 -14.43 -1.32 14.37
C GLU A 118 -13.54 -0.07 14.45
N LYS A 119 -14.16 1.10 14.30
CA LYS A 119 -13.45 2.38 14.30
C LYS A 119 -12.80 2.67 15.65
N GLU A 120 -13.50 2.35 16.72
CA GLU A 120 -13.07 2.55 18.10
C GLU A 120 -11.80 1.74 18.40
N THR A 121 -11.72 0.51 17.88
CA THR A 121 -10.52 -0.33 18.02
C THR A 121 -9.33 0.28 17.30
N VAL A 122 -9.52 0.80 16.09
CA VAL A 122 -8.44 1.49 15.35
C VAL A 122 -7.97 2.74 16.10
N LEU A 123 -8.89 3.52 16.68
CA LEU A 123 -8.55 4.69 17.48
C LEU A 123 -7.85 4.32 18.80
N SER A 124 -8.23 3.23 19.45
CA SER A 124 -7.55 2.77 20.66
C SER A 124 -6.11 2.35 20.37
N HIS A 125 -5.85 1.71 19.24
CA HIS A 125 -4.49 1.43 18.79
C HIS A 125 -3.68 2.72 18.58
N LYS A 126 -4.30 3.74 17.94
CA LYS A 126 -3.65 5.04 17.76
C LYS A 126 -3.26 5.66 19.10
N ALA A 127 -4.18 5.68 20.06
CA ALA A 127 -3.94 6.23 21.39
C ALA A 127 -2.82 5.47 22.12
N ALA A 128 -2.79 4.13 22.02
CA ALA A 128 -1.74 3.32 22.61
C ALA A 128 -0.36 3.62 22.00
N ILE A 129 -0.28 3.82 20.69
CA ILE A 129 0.98 4.18 20.02
C ILE A 129 1.43 5.58 20.43
N ASP A 130 0.52 6.55 20.51
CA ASP A 130 0.82 7.91 20.94
C ASP A 130 1.38 7.92 22.38
N GLN A 131 0.77 7.14 23.26
CA GLN A 131 1.24 7.00 24.64
C GLN A 131 2.61 6.32 24.69
N HIS A 132 2.84 5.28 23.90
CA HIS A 132 4.12 4.60 23.80
C HIS A 132 5.24 5.54 23.33
N LEU A 133 5.01 6.34 22.30
CA LEU A 133 5.98 7.34 21.82
C LEU A 133 6.34 8.35 22.93
N LYS A 134 5.35 8.77 23.72
CA LYS A 134 5.57 9.65 24.87
C LYS A 134 6.42 8.97 25.95
N GLU A 135 6.12 7.72 26.29
CA GLU A 135 6.85 6.93 27.32
C GLU A 135 8.30 6.65 26.91
N THR A 136 8.56 6.46 25.62
CA THR A 136 9.92 6.29 25.08
C THR A 136 10.67 7.61 24.88
N GLY A 137 10.06 8.74 25.25
CA GLY A 137 10.68 10.06 25.17
C GLY A 137 10.84 10.58 23.72
N ILE A 138 9.98 10.13 22.81
CA ILE A 138 9.95 10.63 21.43
C ILE A 138 8.93 11.78 21.36
N PRO A 139 9.38 13.04 21.21
CA PRO A 139 8.47 14.17 21.12
C PRO A 139 7.64 14.09 19.83
N VAL A 140 6.34 14.31 19.92
CA VAL A 140 5.43 14.39 18.79
C VAL A 140 4.82 15.77 18.77
N SER A 141 5.14 16.57 17.76
CA SER A 141 4.62 17.94 17.61
C SER A 141 3.25 18.01 16.95
N TYR A 142 2.92 17.01 16.13
CA TYR A 142 1.64 16.85 15.47
C TYR A 142 1.31 15.39 15.29
N THR A 143 0.04 15.06 15.44
CA THR A 143 -0.47 13.72 15.18
C THR A 143 -1.92 13.77 14.69
N ASN A 144 -2.28 12.87 13.77
CA ASN A 144 -3.62 12.79 13.21
C ASN A 144 -3.94 11.39 12.70
N VAL A 145 -5.22 11.17 12.39
CA VAL A 145 -5.74 9.97 11.73
C VAL A 145 -6.54 10.38 10.51
N PHE A 146 -6.15 9.86 9.35
CA PHE A 146 -6.96 9.94 8.14
C PHE A 146 -7.62 8.60 7.88
N TRP A 147 -8.88 8.63 7.47
CA TRP A 147 -9.61 7.42 7.13
C TRP A 147 -9.55 7.20 5.62
N GLY A 148 -9.11 6.01 5.24
CA GLY A 148 -9.13 5.59 3.84
C GLY A 148 -10.56 5.55 3.33
N GLY A 149 -10.77 6.23 2.20
CA GLY A 149 -12.00 6.18 1.44
C GLY A 149 -11.96 5.14 0.33
N ARG A 150 -12.60 5.46 -0.79
CA ARG A 150 -12.52 4.66 -2.02
C ARG A 150 -11.10 4.69 -2.55
N SER A 151 -10.52 3.51 -2.74
CA SER A 151 -9.23 3.36 -3.41
C SER A 151 -9.46 3.24 -4.92
N GLU A 152 -8.68 3.97 -5.69
CA GLU A 152 -8.63 3.86 -7.14
C GLU A 152 -7.22 3.48 -7.55
N ILE A 153 -7.10 2.35 -8.28
CA ILE A 153 -5.81 1.91 -8.79
C ILE A 153 -5.54 2.64 -10.10
N LYS A 154 -4.50 3.45 -10.10
CA LYS A 154 -4.03 4.15 -11.30
C LYS A 154 -2.95 3.34 -12.00
N PRO A 155 -2.94 3.27 -13.35
CA PRO A 155 -1.80 2.74 -14.07
C PRO A 155 -0.58 3.60 -13.74
N SER A 156 0.57 2.97 -13.44
CA SER A 156 1.78 3.72 -13.14
C SER A 156 2.40 4.28 -14.42
N GLU A 157 3.26 5.29 -14.26
CA GLU A 157 3.99 5.98 -15.33
C GLU A 157 4.98 5.09 -16.12
N ILE A 158 5.07 3.78 -15.81
CA ILE A 158 5.86 2.81 -16.60
C ILE A 158 5.35 2.74 -18.05
N SER A 159 4.08 3.07 -18.30
CA SER A 159 3.52 3.20 -19.62
C SER A 159 2.81 4.55 -19.77
N PRO A 160 3.52 5.59 -20.23
CA PRO A 160 2.93 6.91 -20.45
C PRO A 160 1.67 6.87 -21.33
N GLN A 161 1.64 5.99 -22.32
CA GLN A 161 0.49 5.82 -23.20
C GLN A 161 -0.75 5.35 -22.44
N ILE A 162 -0.63 4.30 -21.63
CA ILE A 162 -1.74 3.77 -20.82
C ILE A 162 -2.17 4.81 -19.78
N TYR A 163 -1.23 5.53 -19.17
CA TYR A 163 -1.53 6.63 -18.27
C TYR A 163 -2.34 7.73 -18.95
N HIS A 164 -1.98 8.14 -20.16
CA HIS A 164 -2.71 9.15 -20.92
C HIS A 164 -4.10 8.68 -21.35
N GLU A 165 -4.26 7.40 -21.69
CA GLU A 165 -5.57 6.79 -21.98
C GLU A 165 -6.46 6.78 -20.75
N TRP A 166 -5.92 6.35 -19.60
CA TRP A 166 -6.61 6.37 -18.33
C TRP A 166 -7.00 7.80 -17.93
N HIS A 167 -6.08 8.75 -18.03
CA HIS A 167 -6.34 10.16 -17.70
C HIS A 167 -7.45 10.75 -18.57
N ARG A 168 -7.45 10.49 -19.88
CA ARG A 168 -8.51 10.95 -20.78
C ARG A 168 -9.89 10.37 -20.43
N SER A 169 -9.95 9.14 -20.00
CA SER A 169 -11.21 8.48 -19.63
C SER A 169 -11.77 8.95 -18.27
N HIS A 170 -10.95 9.54 -17.40
CA HIS A 170 -11.32 9.94 -16.03
C HIS A 170 -11.29 11.46 -15.80
N ALA A 171 -10.75 12.25 -16.71
CA ALA A 171 -10.68 13.72 -16.59
C ALA A 171 -12.02 14.43 -16.85
N SER A 172 -13.07 13.70 -17.22
CA SER A 172 -14.40 14.23 -17.54
C SER A 172 -15.45 13.94 -16.47
N SER A 173 -15.02 13.59 -15.24
CA SER A 173 -15.91 13.27 -14.11
C SER A 173 -15.88 14.36 -13.06
#